data_2d3551f0f8244d8fd8bcb85b1d8f2ee2
#
_entry.id   2d3551f0f8244d8fd8bcb85b1d8f2ee2
#
_cell.length_a   1.000
_cell.length_b   1.000
_cell.length_c   1.000
_cell.angle_alpha   90.00
_cell.angle_beta   90.00
_cell.angle_gamma   90.00
#
_symmetry.space_group_name_H-M   'P 1'
#
loop_
_entity.id
_entity.type
_entity.pdbx_description
1 polymer ?
#
loop_
_entity_poly.entity_id
_entity_poly.type
_entity_poly.pdbx_seq_one_letter_code
_entity_poly.pdbx_strand_id
1 'polypeptide(L)'
;MKFVYHNLKMLMNRTRYNGWVLGELFVVFIVLWFLCDSIGCFTYTLTRPLGFDYSHVYELQLDAGGEERDTTHSYIEKVLMVRDRLRRMDKVVEAVGLHYSSDPMGASNRWSAFFCNDSTSVSVRYAMMDNDMMKVFRFHPESGQPDFASMPVSDSYGMVTRMLIHWMQKRNPAFTKDSILRTGKDDERGIRIYSVLEDFRPGRFEKSQGWFIKRIDDNLITTINMPFTVTIRVLPEADRSDFSAYFLKEIAPAIEVANVMVMNLVPYEKIVDCHESADGSRDRLQTHSFVALFLLVNVFMGVVGTFWYRTRRRRSEIALRMSVGAVADK
;
A
#
# COMPACT_ATOMS: atom_id res chain seq x y z
N MET A 1 48.35 -10.11 8.16
CA MET A 1 48.31 -10.00 6.68
C MET A 1 49.16 -11.06 5.95
N LYS A 2 50.40 -11.33 6.32
CA LYS A 2 51.22 -12.34 5.62
C LYS A 2 50.64 -13.76 5.62
N PHE A 3 49.97 -14.17 6.69
CA PHE A 3 49.36 -15.51 6.81
C PHE A 3 48.16 -15.70 5.88
N VAL A 4 47.32 -14.68 5.74
CA VAL A 4 46.15 -14.68 4.82
C VAL A 4 46.63 -14.71 3.37
N TYR A 5 47.67 -13.94 3.05
CA TYR A 5 48.24 -13.90 1.70
C TYR A 5 48.91 -15.24 1.31
N HIS A 6 49.61 -15.89 2.25
CA HIS A 6 50.22 -17.20 2.03
C HIS A 6 49.17 -18.29 1.80
N ASN A 7 48.08 -18.28 2.58
CA ASN A 7 46.98 -19.21 2.40
C ASN A 7 46.24 -19.00 1.07
N LEU A 8 46.01 -17.73 0.66
CA LEU A 8 45.45 -17.39 -0.64
C LEU A 8 46.34 -17.85 -1.79
N LYS A 9 47.67 -17.70 -1.69
CA LYS A 9 48.62 -18.15 -2.70
C LYS A 9 48.71 -19.69 -2.81
N MET A 10 48.59 -20.41 -1.69
CA MET A 10 48.45 -21.86 -1.70
C MET A 10 47.12 -22.34 -2.29
N LEU A 11 46.04 -21.63 -2.04
CA LEU A 11 44.74 -21.89 -2.67
C LEU A 11 44.79 -21.67 -4.20
N MET A 12 45.42 -20.59 -4.64
CA MET A 12 45.57 -20.27 -6.07
C MET A 12 46.48 -21.25 -6.83
N ASN A 13 47.52 -21.80 -6.22
CA ASN A 13 48.42 -22.76 -6.87
C ASN A 13 47.80 -24.16 -7.10
N ARG A 14 46.69 -24.49 -6.44
CA ARG A 14 45.89 -25.70 -6.69
C ARG A 14 44.60 -25.39 -7.46
N THR A 15 44.64 -24.48 -8.41
CA THR A 15 43.50 -23.91 -9.12
C THR A 15 42.59 -24.93 -9.80
N ARG A 16 43.10 -26.01 -10.37
CA ARG A 16 42.24 -27.04 -10.99
C ARG A 16 41.39 -27.84 -10.00
N TYR A 17 41.84 -27.99 -8.76
CA TYR A 17 41.12 -28.76 -7.73
C TYR A 17 40.24 -27.89 -6.84
N ASN A 18 40.63 -26.64 -6.61
CA ASN A 18 39.92 -25.69 -5.73
C ASN A 18 38.99 -24.75 -6.51
N GLY A 19 39.13 -24.67 -7.84
CA GLY A 19 38.30 -23.78 -8.67
C GLY A 19 36.82 -24.08 -8.59
N TRP A 20 36.44 -25.35 -8.50
CA TRP A 20 35.05 -25.75 -8.29
C TRP A 20 34.47 -25.24 -6.97
N VAL A 21 35.24 -25.34 -5.90
CA VAL A 21 34.81 -24.87 -4.57
C VAL A 21 34.69 -23.36 -4.51
N LEU A 22 35.58 -22.63 -5.16
CA LEU A 22 35.47 -21.17 -5.29
C LEU A 22 34.24 -20.79 -6.10
N GLY A 23 33.92 -21.52 -7.18
CA GLY A 23 32.70 -21.34 -7.95
C GLY A 23 31.44 -21.60 -7.12
N GLU A 24 31.41 -22.68 -6.34
CA GLU A 24 30.31 -23.01 -5.44
C GLU A 24 30.14 -21.94 -4.38
N LEU A 25 31.20 -21.49 -3.71
CA LEU A 25 31.14 -20.39 -2.73
C LEU A 25 30.68 -19.07 -3.34
N PHE A 26 31.07 -18.79 -4.58
CA PHE A 26 30.62 -17.60 -5.29
C PHE A 26 29.12 -17.65 -5.59
N VAL A 27 28.60 -18.79 -6.03
CA VAL A 27 27.14 -18.98 -6.22
C VAL A 27 26.40 -18.85 -4.90
N VAL A 28 26.91 -19.48 -3.83
CA VAL A 28 26.36 -19.33 -2.48
C VAL A 28 26.30 -17.85 -2.05
N PHE A 29 27.38 -17.12 -2.26
CA PHE A 29 27.44 -15.70 -1.94
C PHE A 29 26.38 -14.88 -2.70
N ILE A 30 26.23 -15.12 -4.02
CA ILE A 30 25.21 -14.44 -4.84
C ILE A 30 23.80 -14.74 -4.31
N VAL A 31 23.51 -16.01 -4.01
CA VAL A 31 22.20 -16.41 -3.46
C VAL A 31 21.93 -15.76 -2.11
N LEU A 32 22.90 -15.79 -1.20
CA LEU A 32 22.76 -15.14 0.12
C LEU A 32 22.60 -13.63 -0.01
N TRP A 33 23.34 -12.98 -0.90
CA TRP A 33 23.19 -11.57 -1.20
C TRP A 33 21.77 -11.25 -1.67
N PHE A 34 21.26 -12.00 -2.64
CA PHE A 34 19.89 -11.83 -3.14
C PHE A 34 18.83 -12.02 -2.05
N LEU A 35 19.03 -13.02 -1.17
CA LEU A 35 18.14 -13.26 -0.05
C LEU A 35 18.15 -12.10 0.96
N CYS A 36 19.32 -11.63 1.35
CA CYS A 36 19.47 -10.51 2.27
C CYS A 36 18.85 -9.22 1.70
N ASP A 37 19.08 -8.94 0.43
CA ASP A 37 18.50 -7.80 -0.27
C ASP A 37 16.97 -7.91 -0.32
N SER A 38 16.45 -9.07 -0.70
CA SER A 38 15.00 -9.32 -0.76
C SER A 38 14.32 -9.16 0.61
N ILE A 39 14.91 -9.74 1.67
CA ILE A 39 14.39 -9.60 3.04
C ILE A 39 14.48 -8.14 3.50
N GLY A 40 15.59 -7.46 3.22
CA GLY A 40 15.78 -6.05 3.54
C GLY A 40 14.76 -5.15 2.87
N CYS A 41 14.58 -5.29 1.56
CA CYS A 41 13.57 -4.55 0.78
C CYS A 41 12.15 -4.83 1.29
N PHE A 42 11.86 -6.08 1.60
CA PHE A 42 10.57 -6.48 2.13
C PHE A 42 10.28 -5.86 3.49
N THR A 43 11.19 -6.03 4.44
CA THR A 43 11.06 -5.45 5.79
C THR A 43 10.92 -3.93 5.72
N TYR A 44 11.75 -3.27 4.90
CA TYR A 44 11.66 -1.84 4.67
C TYR A 44 10.30 -1.41 4.12
N THR A 45 9.76 -2.16 3.16
CA THR A 45 8.45 -1.86 2.55
C THR A 45 7.31 -2.01 3.56
N LEU A 46 7.34 -3.04 4.40
CA LEU A 46 6.32 -3.26 5.43
C LEU A 46 6.37 -2.24 6.58
N THR A 47 7.58 -1.84 6.98
CA THR A 47 7.76 -0.94 8.14
C THR A 47 7.57 0.53 7.80
N ARG A 48 7.53 0.90 6.52
CA ARG A 48 7.28 2.28 6.11
C ARG A 48 5.86 2.72 6.48
N PRO A 49 5.68 3.93 7.02
CA PRO A 49 4.35 4.46 7.30
C PRO A 49 3.53 4.58 6.01
N LEU A 50 2.25 4.32 6.11
CA LEU A 50 1.32 4.47 4.98
C LEU A 50 1.02 5.94 4.66
N GLY A 51 1.15 6.84 5.63
CA GLY A 51 0.79 8.26 5.51
C GLY A 51 -0.68 8.54 5.87
N PHE A 52 -1.43 7.52 6.29
CA PHE A 52 -2.79 7.63 6.80
C PHE A 52 -3.09 6.47 7.75
N ASP A 53 -4.19 6.56 8.49
CA ASP A 53 -4.60 5.55 9.46
C ASP A 53 -5.96 4.97 9.08
N TYR A 54 -6.01 3.66 8.83
CA TYR A 54 -7.24 2.93 8.55
C TYR A 54 -7.69 2.02 9.71
N SER A 55 -7.02 2.10 10.87
CA SER A 55 -7.46 1.39 12.08
C SER A 55 -8.86 1.85 12.46
N HIS A 56 -9.70 0.92 12.87
CA HIS A 56 -11.10 1.21 13.27
C HIS A 56 -11.96 1.84 12.15
N VAL A 57 -11.56 1.68 10.89
CA VAL A 57 -12.29 2.19 9.73
C VAL A 57 -13.09 1.06 9.09
N TYR A 58 -14.32 1.36 8.72
CA TYR A 58 -15.26 0.44 8.08
C TYR A 58 -15.93 1.10 6.89
N GLU A 59 -16.17 0.32 5.84
CA GLU A 59 -16.97 0.72 4.70
C GLU A 59 -18.38 0.17 4.82
N LEU A 60 -19.36 1.04 4.63
CA LEU A 60 -20.76 0.69 4.68
C LEU A 60 -21.27 0.37 3.28
N GLN A 61 -21.71 -0.86 3.09
CA GLN A 61 -22.34 -1.30 1.85
C GLN A 61 -23.85 -1.08 1.95
N LEU A 62 -24.33 -0.13 1.16
CA LEU A 62 -25.74 0.23 1.06
C LEU A 62 -26.33 -0.30 -0.24
N ASP A 63 -27.58 -0.71 -0.20
CA ASP A 63 -28.36 -1.09 -1.38
C ASP A 63 -29.77 -0.53 -1.28
N ALA A 64 -30.37 -0.27 -2.45
CA ALA A 64 -31.77 0.08 -2.57
C ALA A 64 -32.59 -1.19 -2.81
N GLY A 65 -33.10 -1.79 -1.72
CA GLY A 65 -33.90 -3.03 -1.80
C GLY A 65 -35.40 -2.80 -1.78
N GLY A 66 -36.13 -3.72 -2.40
CA GLY A 66 -37.59 -3.73 -2.33
C GLY A 66 -38.33 -2.61 -3.09
N GLU A 67 -39.60 -2.44 -2.76
CA GLU A 67 -40.43 -1.35 -3.32
C GLU A 67 -39.97 0.02 -2.80
N GLU A 68 -39.89 0.98 -3.73
CA GLU A 68 -39.55 2.36 -3.37
C GLU A 68 -40.70 3.00 -2.58
N ARG A 69 -40.49 3.14 -1.27
CA ARG A 69 -41.49 3.72 -0.35
C ARG A 69 -41.47 5.24 -0.29
N ASP A 70 -40.38 5.83 -0.72
CA ASP A 70 -40.22 7.29 -0.76
C ASP A 70 -39.75 7.70 -2.14
N THR A 71 -40.68 8.28 -2.91
CA THR A 71 -40.43 8.83 -4.25
C THR A 71 -40.01 10.31 -4.24
N THR A 72 -40.02 10.94 -3.07
CA THR A 72 -39.71 12.36 -2.91
C THR A 72 -38.20 12.60 -2.94
N HIS A 73 -37.44 11.68 -2.33
CA HIS A 73 -35.99 11.80 -2.24
C HIS A 73 -35.28 10.84 -3.20
N SER A 74 -34.25 11.31 -3.84
CA SER A 74 -33.36 10.47 -4.64
C SER A 74 -32.59 9.48 -3.78
N TYR A 75 -32.03 8.43 -4.39
CA TYR A 75 -31.18 7.46 -3.67
C TYR A 75 -30.06 8.15 -2.90
N ILE A 76 -29.40 9.13 -3.52
CA ILE A 76 -28.28 9.82 -2.89
C ILE A 76 -28.70 10.69 -1.70
N GLU A 77 -29.88 11.31 -1.75
CA GLU A 77 -30.41 12.03 -0.61
C GLU A 77 -30.70 11.10 0.57
N LYS A 78 -31.21 9.90 0.29
CA LYS A 78 -31.38 8.86 1.32
C LYS A 78 -30.04 8.41 1.92
N VAL A 79 -28.98 8.28 1.10
CA VAL A 79 -27.62 7.99 1.58
C VAL A 79 -27.09 9.12 2.47
N LEU A 80 -27.35 10.38 2.12
CA LEU A 80 -27.00 11.52 2.98
C LEU A 80 -27.75 11.48 4.32
N MET A 81 -29.02 11.08 4.33
CA MET A 81 -29.78 10.89 5.56
C MET A 81 -29.19 9.75 6.43
N VAL A 82 -28.76 8.64 5.82
CA VAL A 82 -28.05 7.55 6.52
C VAL A 82 -26.77 8.08 7.16
N ARG A 83 -25.95 8.83 6.40
CA ARG A 83 -24.74 9.49 6.91
C ARG A 83 -25.04 10.37 8.12
N ASP A 84 -26.07 11.19 8.04
CA ASP A 84 -26.44 12.14 9.10
C ASP A 84 -26.98 11.43 10.35
N ARG A 85 -27.64 10.29 10.18
CA ARG A 85 -28.02 9.44 11.33
C ARG A 85 -26.78 8.83 12.01
N LEU A 86 -25.80 8.38 11.23
CA LEU A 86 -24.52 7.87 11.75
C LEU A 86 -23.75 8.94 12.52
N ARG A 87 -23.70 10.18 12.01
CA ARG A 87 -23.03 11.31 12.68
C ARG A 87 -23.61 11.64 14.06
N ARG A 88 -24.86 11.28 14.32
CA ARG A 88 -25.51 11.49 15.63
C ARG A 88 -25.15 10.41 16.65
N MET A 89 -24.45 9.35 16.23
CA MET A 89 -24.04 8.24 17.11
C MET A 89 -22.63 8.46 17.67
N ASP A 90 -22.40 9.61 18.28
CA ASP A 90 -21.12 10.10 18.81
C ASP A 90 -20.45 9.18 19.84
N LYS A 91 -21.21 8.27 20.46
CA LYS A 91 -20.69 7.25 21.40
C LYS A 91 -20.07 6.04 20.72
N VAL A 92 -20.29 5.87 19.42
CA VAL A 92 -19.81 4.70 18.64
C VAL A 92 -18.97 5.16 17.46
N VAL A 93 -19.40 6.21 16.78
CA VAL A 93 -18.81 6.69 15.53
C VAL A 93 -18.03 7.98 15.78
N GLU A 94 -16.74 7.97 15.47
CA GLU A 94 -15.84 9.12 15.57
C GLU A 94 -16.01 10.07 14.38
N ALA A 95 -16.07 9.50 13.16
CA ALA A 95 -16.23 10.27 11.92
C ALA A 95 -16.98 9.44 10.86
N VAL A 96 -17.73 10.16 10.01
CA VAL A 96 -18.42 9.58 8.84
C VAL A 96 -18.10 10.39 7.62
N GLY A 97 -17.49 9.81 6.63
CA GLY A 97 -17.14 10.47 5.38
C GLY A 97 -17.77 9.80 4.16
N LEU A 98 -17.86 10.59 3.10
CA LEU A 98 -18.31 10.17 1.79
C LEU A 98 -17.19 10.35 0.78
N HIS A 99 -16.99 9.33 -0.04
CA HIS A 99 -16.05 9.42 -1.16
C HIS A 99 -16.62 8.80 -2.44
N TYR A 100 -16.05 9.23 -3.56
CA TYR A 100 -16.33 8.68 -4.87
C TYR A 100 -15.05 8.53 -5.67
N SER A 101 -14.96 7.52 -6.48
CA SER A 101 -13.92 7.17 -7.45
C SER A 101 -12.75 6.39 -6.88
N SER A 102 -12.01 6.95 -5.96
CA SER A 102 -10.83 6.26 -5.41
C SER A 102 -10.79 6.46 -3.90
N ASP A 103 -10.56 5.40 -3.21
CA ASP A 103 -10.20 5.36 -1.82
C ASP A 103 -8.71 5.00 -1.66
N PRO A 104 -8.09 5.25 -0.52
CA PRO A 104 -6.63 5.14 -0.37
C PRO A 104 -6.07 3.77 -0.74
N MET A 105 -6.75 2.68 -0.35
CA MET A 105 -6.29 1.31 -0.54
C MET A 105 -7.37 0.38 -1.12
N GLY A 106 -8.44 0.93 -1.66
CA GLY A 106 -9.53 0.12 -2.22
C GLY A 106 -9.31 -0.25 -3.69
N ALA A 107 -10.17 -1.14 -4.16
CA ALA A 107 -10.15 -1.63 -5.54
C ALA A 107 -10.63 -0.59 -6.55
N SER A 108 -11.37 0.43 -6.10
CA SER A 108 -11.88 1.49 -6.97
C SER A 108 -10.78 2.51 -7.25
N ASN A 109 -10.27 2.48 -8.48
CA ASN A 109 -9.18 3.34 -8.91
C ASN A 109 -9.59 4.15 -10.13
N ARG A 110 -9.77 5.45 -9.94
CA ARG A 110 -9.93 6.39 -11.05
C ARG A 110 -8.65 7.16 -11.27
N TRP A 111 -8.24 7.23 -12.54
CA TRP A 111 -7.08 8.00 -12.96
C TRP A 111 -7.54 9.20 -13.78
N SER A 112 -6.87 10.32 -13.58
CA SER A 112 -7.02 11.51 -14.40
C SER A 112 -5.67 11.97 -14.91
N ALA A 113 -5.62 12.53 -16.11
CA ALA A 113 -4.42 13.12 -16.66
C ALA A 113 -4.43 14.64 -16.41
N PHE A 114 -3.37 15.14 -15.80
CA PHE A 114 -3.17 16.58 -15.66
C PHE A 114 -1.99 17.03 -16.50
N PHE A 115 -2.15 18.13 -17.19
CA PHE A 115 -1.14 18.70 -18.06
C PHE A 115 -0.30 19.74 -17.31
N CYS A 116 1.02 19.60 -17.43
CA CYS A 116 1.98 20.60 -16.93
C CYS A 116 2.23 21.71 -17.96
N ASN A 117 2.08 21.36 -19.25
CA ASN A 117 2.19 22.21 -20.43
C ASN A 117 1.43 21.53 -21.58
N ASP A 118 1.41 22.14 -22.74
CA ASP A 118 0.61 21.68 -23.89
C ASP A 118 0.98 20.29 -24.43
N SER A 119 2.14 19.77 -24.09
CA SER A 119 2.67 18.50 -24.60
C SER A 119 2.90 17.42 -23.56
N THR A 120 2.88 17.76 -22.26
CA THR A 120 3.27 16.83 -21.19
C THR A 120 2.19 16.68 -20.14
N SER A 121 1.72 15.47 -19.97
CA SER A 121 0.74 15.12 -18.93
C SER A 121 1.31 14.15 -17.91
N VAL A 122 0.72 14.14 -16.72
CA VAL A 122 0.96 13.19 -15.65
C VAL A 122 -0.37 12.53 -15.30
N SER A 123 -0.39 11.20 -15.33
CA SER A 123 -1.54 10.44 -14.85
C SER A 123 -1.46 10.29 -13.34
N VAL A 124 -2.54 10.63 -12.65
CA VAL A 124 -2.63 10.63 -11.19
C VAL A 124 -3.93 10.00 -10.73
N ARG A 125 -3.96 9.48 -9.53
CA ARG A 125 -5.21 9.02 -8.92
C ARG A 125 -6.11 10.21 -8.61
N TYR A 126 -7.40 10.05 -8.91
CA TYR A 126 -8.40 11.08 -8.72
C TYR A 126 -9.46 10.61 -7.72
N ALA A 127 -9.71 11.41 -6.70
CA ALA A 127 -10.76 11.13 -5.73
C ALA A 127 -11.63 12.37 -5.49
N MET A 128 -12.90 12.13 -5.20
CA MET A 128 -13.81 13.12 -4.64
C MET A 128 -14.12 12.72 -3.21
N MET A 129 -13.94 13.65 -2.28
CA MET A 129 -14.12 13.38 -0.86
C MET A 129 -14.83 14.53 -0.17
N ASP A 130 -15.69 14.22 0.79
CA ASP A 130 -16.24 15.22 1.68
C ASP A 130 -15.22 15.61 2.76
N ASN A 131 -15.56 16.63 3.54
CA ASN A 131 -14.67 17.16 4.55
C ASN A 131 -14.30 16.14 5.64
N ASP A 132 -15.23 15.25 5.98
CA ASP A 132 -15.03 14.32 7.08
C ASP A 132 -14.19 13.10 6.70
N MET A 133 -14.02 12.82 5.39
CA MET A 133 -13.09 11.78 4.92
C MET A 133 -11.66 12.02 5.39
N MET A 134 -11.23 13.28 5.53
CA MET A 134 -9.91 13.62 6.09
C MET A 134 -9.76 13.15 7.53
N LYS A 135 -10.85 13.19 8.32
CA LYS A 135 -10.89 12.70 9.70
C LYS A 135 -10.95 11.16 9.72
N VAL A 136 -11.74 10.56 8.82
CA VAL A 136 -11.89 9.11 8.73
C VAL A 136 -10.53 8.42 8.53
N PHE A 137 -9.70 8.90 7.62
CA PHE A 137 -8.38 8.34 7.34
C PHE A 137 -7.23 9.09 8.01
N ARG A 138 -7.52 10.13 8.79
CA ARG A 138 -6.51 10.96 9.46
C ARG A 138 -5.44 11.44 8.49
N PHE A 139 -5.86 11.96 7.33
CA PHE A 139 -4.94 12.60 6.40
C PHE A 139 -4.46 13.94 6.95
N HIS A 140 -3.19 14.20 6.76
CA HIS A 140 -2.57 15.44 7.23
C HIS A 140 -2.08 16.28 6.05
N PRO A 141 -2.43 17.58 6.01
CA PRO A 141 -1.78 18.51 5.11
C PRO A 141 -0.32 18.68 5.54
N GLU A 142 0.56 19.02 4.58
CA GLU A 142 1.93 19.40 4.91
C GLU A 142 1.98 20.58 5.86
N SER A 143 3.04 20.66 6.66
CA SER A 143 3.23 21.75 7.62
C SER A 143 3.11 23.13 6.94
N GLY A 144 2.26 23.97 7.50
CA GLY A 144 1.99 25.31 6.98
C GLY A 144 1.04 25.37 5.77
N GLN A 145 0.43 24.27 5.37
CA GLN A 145 -0.61 24.25 4.35
C GLN A 145 -2.00 24.44 4.97
N PRO A 146 -2.94 25.06 4.23
CA PRO A 146 -4.31 25.23 4.72
C PRO A 146 -5.03 23.87 4.81
N ASP A 147 -5.95 23.77 5.76
CA ASP A 147 -6.76 22.57 5.97
C ASP A 147 -7.78 22.37 4.84
N PHE A 148 -8.12 21.12 4.58
CA PHE A 148 -9.11 20.70 3.59
C PHE A 148 -10.48 21.34 3.84
N ALA A 149 -10.87 21.49 5.10
CA ALA A 149 -12.15 22.09 5.49
C ALA A 149 -12.32 23.54 4.98
N SER A 150 -11.21 24.26 4.81
CA SER A 150 -11.21 25.64 4.33
C SER A 150 -11.19 25.76 2.81
N MET A 151 -10.99 24.65 2.07
CA MET A 151 -10.98 24.67 0.61
C MET A 151 -12.38 24.97 0.06
N PRO A 152 -12.52 25.89 -0.89
CA PRO A 152 -13.80 26.12 -1.57
C PRO A 152 -14.27 24.86 -2.31
N VAL A 153 -15.57 24.58 -2.28
CA VAL A 153 -16.18 23.56 -3.13
C VAL A 153 -16.36 24.15 -4.53
N SER A 154 -15.44 23.81 -5.40
CA SER A 154 -15.40 24.35 -6.76
C SER A 154 -14.56 23.44 -7.66
N ASP A 155 -14.86 23.48 -8.96
CA ASP A 155 -14.01 22.81 -9.98
C ASP A 155 -12.65 23.50 -10.18
N SER A 156 -12.47 24.68 -9.62
CA SER A 156 -11.25 25.49 -9.77
C SER A 156 -10.19 25.20 -8.72
N TYR A 157 -10.48 24.37 -7.72
CA TYR A 157 -9.56 24.07 -6.62
C TYR A 157 -9.46 22.56 -6.37
N GLY A 158 -8.28 22.12 -5.94
CA GLY A 158 -8.05 20.76 -5.48
C GLY A 158 -6.87 20.65 -4.54
N MET A 159 -6.83 19.57 -3.78
CA MET A 159 -5.65 19.18 -3.02
C MET A 159 -4.84 18.16 -3.79
N VAL A 160 -3.54 18.19 -3.59
CA VAL A 160 -2.60 17.26 -4.24
C VAL A 160 -1.63 16.68 -3.22
N THR A 161 -1.11 15.50 -3.49
CA THR A 161 0.02 14.99 -2.71
C THR A 161 1.33 15.61 -3.19
N ARG A 162 2.34 15.63 -2.32
CA ARG A 162 3.70 16.07 -2.66
C ARG A 162 4.27 15.30 -3.86
N MET A 163 3.97 13.99 -3.95
CA MET A 163 4.40 13.14 -5.05
C MET A 163 3.90 13.64 -6.40
N LEU A 164 2.67 14.17 -6.49
CA LEU A 164 2.15 14.76 -7.72
C LEU A 164 3.02 15.96 -8.14
N ILE A 165 3.30 16.87 -7.21
CA ILE A 165 4.16 18.03 -7.47
C ILE A 165 5.54 17.57 -7.95
N HIS A 166 6.13 16.57 -7.30
CA HIS A 166 7.42 16.01 -7.69
C HIS A 166 7.38 15.42 -9.12
N TRP A 167 6.33 14.71 -9.49
CA TRP A 167 6.17 14.17 -10.83
C TRP A 167 6.03 15.29 -11.90
N MET A 168 5.29 16.35 -11.55
CA MET A 168 5.17 17.53 -12.42
C MET A 168 6.51 18.24 -12.59
N GLN A 169 7.25 18.45 -11.51
CA GLN A 169 8.58 19.09 -11.53
C GLN A 169 9.60 18.29 -12.32
N LYS A 170 9.54 16.95 -12.25
CA LYS A 170 10.43 16.09 -13.05
C LYS A 170 10.27 16.33 -14.55
N ARG A 171 9.08 16.75 -14.99
CA ARG A 171 8.74 16.99 -16.39
C ARG A 171 8.79 18.46 -16.78
N ASN A 172 8.47 19.31 -15.84
CA ASN A 172 8.56 20.78 -15.96
C ASN A 172 9.17 21.35 -14.68
N PRO A 173 10.49 21.62 -14.64
CA PRO A 173 11.17 22.12 -13.44
C PRO A 173 10.64 23.47 -12.91
N ALA A 174 9.95 24.24 -13.74
CA ALA A 174 9.31 25.49 -13.33
C ALA A 174 7.96 25.30 -12.60
N PHE A 175 7.46 24.05 -12.52
CA PHE A 175 6.20 23.77 -11.86
C PHE A 175 6.32 23.93 -10.35
N THR A 176 5.40 24.68 -9.75
CA THR A 176 5.30 24.93 -8.31
C THR A 176 3.87 24.67 -7.84
N LYS A 177 3.63 24.74 -6.53
CA LYS A 177 2.27 24.64 -5.98
C LYS A 177 1.33 25.76 -6.49
N ASP A 178 1.90 26.92 -6.87
CA ASP A 178 1.11 28.05 -7.37
C ASP A 178 0.81 27.91 -8.88
N SER A 179 1.31 26.85 -9.51
CA SER A 179 1.03 26.55 -10.91
C SER A 179 -0.40 26.02 -11.05
N ILE A 180 -0.95 26.20 -12.26
CA ILE A 180 -2.31 25.75 -12.59
C ILE A 180 -2.21 24.34 -13.22
N LEU A 181 -3.01 23.42 -12.70
CA LEU A 181 -3.20 22.11 -13.28
C LEU A 181 -4.28 22.20 -14.37
N ARG A 182 -4.03 21.64 -15.54
CA ARG A 182 -4.99 21.60 -16.64
C ARG A 182 -5.47 20.17 -16.87
N THR A 183 -6.76 19.98 -17.11
CA THR A 183 -7.35 18.68 -17.42
C THR A 183 -7.33 18.36 -18.92
N GLY A 184 -7.03 19.35 -19.75
CA GLY A 184 -6.90 19.25 -21.20
C GLY A 184 -6.05 20.35 -21.78
N LYS A 185 -5.69 20.24 -23.06
CA LYS A 185 -4.91 21.26 -23.76
C LYS A 185 -5.68 22.58 -23.90
N ASP A 186 -6.99 22.47 -24.09
CA ASP A 186 -7.89 23.60 -24.29
C ASP A 186 -8.55 24.10 -22.99
N ASP A 187 -8.09 23.59 -21.83
CA ASP A 187 -8.60 24.00 -20.54
C ASP A 187 -7.96 25.33 -20.11
N GLU A 188 -8.61 26.42 -20.48
CA GLU A 188 -8.15 27.77 -20.15
C GLU A 188 -8.33 28.11 -18.65
N ARG A 189 -9.30 27.48 -17.96
CA ARG A 189 -9.60 27.78 -16.56
C ARG A 189 -8.58 27.12 -15.63
N GLY A 190 -8.32 25.83 -15.87
CA GLY A 190 -7.45 25.02 -15.06
C GLY A 190 -7.86 24.93 -13.58
N ILE A 191 -7.11 24.19 -12.82
CA ILE A 191 -7.34 23.93 -11.39
C ILE A 191 -6.17 24.47 -10.58
N ARG A 192 -6.44 25.25 -9.55
CA ARG A 192 -5.44 25.74 -8.61
C ARG A 192 -5.22 24.72 -7.49
N ILE A 193 -3.99 24.52 -7.12
CA ILE A 193 -3.62 23.71 -5.97
C ILE A 193 -3.89 24.54 -4.72
N TYR A 194 -4.89 24.14 -3.93
CA TYR A 194 -5.25 24.82 -2.70
C TYR A 194 -4.32 24.43 -1.56
N SER A 195 -4.05 23.15 -1.41
CA SER A 195 -3.22 22.60 -0.35
C SER A 195 -2.44 21.38 -0.83
N VAL A 196 -1.34 21.08 -0.15
CA VAL A 196 -0.53 19.91 -0.41
C VAL A 196 -0.64 18.96 0.77
N LEU A 197 -1.00 17.72 0.50
CA LEU A 197 -1.02 16.63 1.48
C LEU A 197 0.33 15.95 1.59
N GLU A 198 0.61 15.41 2.75
CA GLU A 198 1.69 14.44 2.91
C GLU A 198 1.46 13.24 1.99
N ASP A 199 2.57 12.63 1.55
CA ASP A 199 2.49 11.49 0.67
C ASP A 199 1.97 10.26 1.39
N PHE A 200 1.03 9.58 0.78
CA PHE A 200 0.54 8.31 1.26
C PHE A 200 0.64 7.21 0.20
N ARG A 201 0.65 5.96 0.66
CA ARG A 201 0.79 4.78 -0.19
C ARG A 201 -0.56 4.10 -0.39
N PRO A 202 -0.94 3.76 -1.63
CA PRO A 202 -2.21 3.10 -1.90
C PRO A 202 -2.23 1.61 -1.55
N GLY A 203 -1.15 1.06 -1.02
CA GLY A 203 -1.00 -0.31 -0.59
C GLY A 203 0.26 -0.50 0.25
N ARG A 204 0.29 -1.52 1.09
CA ARG A 204 1.45 -1.84 1.93
C ARG A 204 2.69 -2.14 1.09
N PHE A 205 2.50 -2.65 -0.12
CA PHE A 205 3.57 -3.05 -1.06
C PHE A 205 3.80 -2.05 -2.20
N GLU A 206 2.99 -0.99 -2.25
CA GLU A 206 3.08 0.01 -3.29
C GLU A 206 3.93 1.22 -2.87
N LYS A 207 4.44 1.93 -3.86
CA LYS A 207 5.09 3.22 -3.65
C LYS A 207 4.04 4.31 -3.53
N SER A 208 4.39 5.43 -2.88
CA SER A 208 3.56 6.62 -2.88
C SER A 208 3.26 7.06 -4.32
N GLN A 209 2.03 7.45 -4.54
CA GLN A 209 1.52 7.86 -5.86
C GLN A 209 1.04 9.30 -5.82
N GLY A 210 0.96 9.93 -7.00
CA GLY A 210 0.37 11.24 -7.13
C GLY A 210 -1.15 11.16 -7.03
N TRP A 211 -1.73 11.94 -6.13
CA TRP A 211 -3.17 12.05 -5.94
C TRP A 211 -3.64 13.47 -6.19
N PHE A 212 -4.81 13.55 -6.75
CA PHE A 212 -5.60 14.77 -6.82
C PHE A 212 -6.94 14.51 -6.12
N ILE A 213 -7.27 15.33 -5.13
CA ILE A 213 -8.49 15.20 -4.33
C ILE A 213 -9.33 16.45 -4.52
N LYS A 214 -10.55 16.24 -5.00
CA LYS A 214 -11.57 17.28 -5.11
C LYS A 214 -12.47 17.24 -3.88
N ARG A 215 -12.71 18.41 -3.27
CA ARG A 215 -13.68 18.54 -2.21
C ARG A 215 -15.09 18.56 -2.77
N ILE A 216 -15.99 17.86 -2.11
CA ILE A 216 -17.42 17.83 -2.40
C ILE A 216 -18.21 18.23 -1.17
N ASP A 217 -19.39 18.77 -1.40
CA ASP A 217 -20.41 19.05 -0.39
C ASP A 217 -21.75 18.40 -0.77
N ASP A 218 -22.74 18.51 0.09
CA ASP A 218 -24.05 17.87 -0.12
C ASP A 218 -24.74 18.36 -1.40
N ASN A 219 -24.58 19.62 -1.76
CA ASN A 219 -25.16 20.17 -2.99
C ASN A 219 -24.52 19.54 -4.24
N LEU A 220 -23.21 19.42 -4.23
CA LEU A 220 -22.49 18.79 -5.36
C LEU A 220 -22.77 17.30 -5.41
N ILE A 221 -22.84 16.61 -4.27
CA ILE A 221 -23.18 15.19 -4.16
C ILE A 221 -24.56 14.90 -4.79
N THR A 222 -25.58 15.67 -4.43
CA THR A 222 -26.94 15.52 -5.00
C THR A 222 -27.00 15.87 -6.47
N THR A 223 -26.23 16.86 -6.93
CA THR A 223 -26.18 17.28 -8.33
C THR A 223 -25.52 16.24 -9.21
N ILE A 224 -24.41 15.64 -8.76
CA ILE A 224 -23.67 14.61 -9.51
C ILE A 224 -24.46 13.30 -9.56
N ASN A 225 -25.24 12.99 -8.54
CA ASN A 225 -26.07 11.78 -8.43
C ASN A 225 -25.30 10.48 -8.76
N MET A 226 -24.08 10.34 -8.21
CA MET A 226 -23.21 9.17 -8.38
C MET A 226 -23.28 8.27 -7.14
N PRO A 227 -22.96 6.98 -7.26
CA PRO A 227 -22.91 6.07 -6.11
C PRO A 227 -21.71 6.40 -5.20
N PHE A 228 -21.96 7.20 -4.19
CA PHE A 228 -20.96 7.52 -3.15
C PHE A 228 -20.87 6.39 -2.13
N THR A 229 -19.66 6.09 -1.69
CA THR A 229 -19.39 5.15 -0.61
C THR A 229 -19.36 5.87 0.71
N VAL A 230 -20.03 5.31 1.71
CA VAL A 230 -20.01 5.77 3.10
C VAL A 230 -18.94 5.03 3.86
N THR A 231 -18.02 5.76 4.45
CA THR A 231 -16.93 5.18 5.26
C THR A 231 -17.00 5.78 6.66
N ILE A 232 -16.90 4.93 7.67
CA ILE A 232 -16.98 5.36 9.07
C ILE A 232 -15.68 5.02 9.79
N ARG A 233 -15.29 5.88 10.71
CA ARG A 233 -14.32 5.58 11.76
C ARG A 233 -15.06 5.35 13.06
N VAL A 234 -14.78 4.26 13.71
CA VAL A 234 -15.38 3.86 14.98
C VAL A 234 -14.46 4.24 16.13
N LEU A 235 -15.03 4.63 17.27
CA LEU A 235 -14.25 4.87 18.47
C LEU A 235 -13.55 3.56 18.91
N PRO A 236 -12.29 3.62 19.33
CA PRO A 236 -11.54 2.41 19.74
C PRO A 236 -12.23 1.58 20.84
N GLU A 237 -12.92 2.26 21.77
CA GLU A 237 -13.67 1.63 22.86
C GLU A 237 -14.90 0.89 22.39
N ALA A 238 -15.47 1.29 21.25
CA ALA A 238 -16.65 0.66 20.65
C ALA A 238 -16.25 -0.44 19.64
N ASP A 239 -15.02 -0.43 19.15
CA ASP A 239 -14.52 -1.36 18.13
C ASP A 239 -14.15 -2.72 18.75
N ARG A 240 -15.07 -3.68 18.66
CA ARG A 240 -14.93 -5.05 19.15
C ARG A 240 -14.73 -6.00 17.98
N SER A 241 -14.19 -7.17 18.25
CA SER A 241 -13.99 -8.22 17.24
C SER A 241 -15.26 -8.65 16.49
N ASP A 242 -16.42 -8.47 17.11
CA ASP A 242 -17.75 -8.77 16.55
C ASP A 242 -18.50 -7.50 16.08
N PHE A 243 -17.80 -6.35 15.95
CA PHE A 243 -18.43 -5.05 15.71
C PHE A 243 -19.31 -5.04 14.45
N SER A 244 -18.86 -5.64 13.34
CA SER A 244 -19.67 -5.69 12.12
C SER A 244 -21.00 -6.41 12.34
N ALA A 245 -21.01 -7.53 13.09
CA ALA A 245 -22.24 -8.27 13.40
C ALA A 245 -23.14 -7.48 14.36
N TYR A 246 -22.54 -6.86 15.38
CA TYR A 246 -23.26 -5.97 16.30
C TYR A 246 -23.89 -4.80 15.56
N PHE A 247 -23.13 -4.16 14.69
CA PHE A 247 -23.61 -3.01 13.90
C PHE A 247 -24.83 -3.38 13.05
N LEU A 248 -24.73 -4.50 12.31
CA LEU A 248 -25.83 -4.96 11.44
C LEU A 248 -27.10 -5.28 12.23
N LYS A 249 -26.95 -5.82 13.45
CA LYS A 249 -28.10 -6.22 14.27
C LYS A 249 -28.73 -5.06 15.03
N GLU A 250 -27.92 -4.21 15.63
CA GLU A 250 -28.40 -3.20 16.60
C GLU A 250 -28.41 -1.77 16.03
N ILE A 251 -27.50 -1.42 15.12
CA ILE A 251 -27.33 -0.07 14.59
C ILE A 251 -28.01 0.10 13.23
N ALA A 252 -27.82 -0.85 12.31
CA ALA A 252 -28.32 -0.74 10.95
C ALA A 252 -29.82 -0.44 10.89
N PRO A 253 -30.72 -1.08 11.65
CA PRO A 253 -32.16 -0.77 11.61
C PRO A 253 -32.50 0.68 12.01
N ALA A 254 -31.66 1.32 12.82
CA ALA A 254 -31.88 2.69 13.27
C ALA A 254 -31.42 3.74 12.24
N ILE A 255 -30.49 3.39 11.34
CA ILE A 255 -29.96 4.31 10.35
C ILE A 255 -30.56 4.16 8.96
N GLU A 256 -31.20 3.05 8.65
CA GLU A 256 -31.85 2.80 7.36
C GLU A 256 -32.93 3.84 7.04
N VAL A 257 -33.02 4.22 5.78
CA VAL A 257 -33.96 5.25 5.28
C VAL A 257 -34.75 4.70 4.10
N ALA A 258 -36.07 4.62 4.25
CA ALA A 258 -37.01 4.12 3.26
C ALA A 258 -36.59 2.73 2.73
N ASN A 259 -36.20 2.62 1.47
CA ASN A 259 -35.73 1.39 0.85
C ASN A 259 -34.19 1.28 0.81
N VAL A 260 -33.45 2.26 1.34
CA VAL A 260 -31.98 2.17 1.46
C VAL A 260 -31.63 1.43 2.74
N MET A 261 -31.09 0.24 2.55
CA MET A 261 -30.76 -0.70 3.62
C MET A 261 -29.26 -0.92 3.73
N VAL A 262 -28.81 -1.28 4.92
CA VAL A 262 -27.42 -1.66 5.18
C VAL A 262 -27.25 -3.15 4.87
N MET A 263 -26.55 -3.46 3.81
CA MET A 263 -26.27 -4.84 3.42
C MET A 263 -25.09 -5.43 4.21
N ASN A 264 -24.08 -4.62 4.43
CA ASN A 264 -22.88 -5.08 5.13
C ASN A 264 -22.08 -3.92 5.72
N LEU A 265 -21.26 -4.22 6.72
CA LEU A 265 -20.22 -3.34 7.26
C LEU A 265 -18.89 -4.06 7.17
N VAL A 266 -18.06 -3.64 6.25
CA VAL A 266 -16.79 -4.30 5.93
C VAL A 266 -15.63 -3.58 6.63
N PRO A 267 -14.86 -4.26 7.50
CA PRO A 267 -13.62 -3.68 8.03
C PRO A 267 -12.69 -3.28 6.88
N TYR A 268 -12.13 -2.08 6.94
CA TYR A 268 -11.27 -1.57 5.87
C TYR A 268 -10.02 -2.44 5.67
N GLU A 269 -9.55 -3.11 6.71
CA GLU A 269 -8.48 -4.10 6.62
C GLU A 269 -8.79 -5.23 5.62
N LYS A 270 -10.04 -5.73 5.61
CA LYS A 270 -10.46 -6.75 4.62
C LYS A 270 -10.48 -6.20 3.19
N ILE A 271 -10.83 -4.93 3.02
CA ILE A 271 -10.80 -4.26 1.70
C ILE A 271 -9.34 -4.19 1.21
N VAL A 272 -8.43 -3.80 2.08
CA VAL A 272 -6.98 -3.76 1.82
C VAL A 272 -6.47 -5.15 1.43
N ASP A 273 -6.78 -6.18 2.22
CA ASP A 273 -6.33 -7.54 1.96
C ASP A 273 -6.89 -8.10 0.64
N CYS A 274 -8.14 -7.77 0.32
CA CYS A 274 -8.77 -8.14 -0.95
C CYS A 274 -8.09 -7.45 -2.13
N HIS A 275 -7.82 -6.15 -2.01
CA HIS A 275 -7.13 -5.37 -3.04
C HIS A 275 -5.71 -5.88 -3.29
N GLU A 276 -4.92 -6.11 -2.24
CA GLU A 276 -3.56 -6.62 -2.35
C GLU A 276 -3.50 -8.05 -2.92
N SER A 277 -4.54 -8.86 -2.66
CA SER A 277 -4.69 -10.18 -3.26
C SER A 277 -5.04 -10.08 -4.75
N ALA A 278 -5.98 -9.20 -5.11
CA ALA A 278 -6.39 -8.97 -6.49
C ALA A 278 -5.28 -8.37 -7.36
N ASP A 279 -4.46 -7.48 -6.81
CA ASP A 279 -3.29 -6.91 -7.49
C ASP A 279 -2.10 -7.90 -7.59
N GLY A 280 -2.21 -9.07 -6.96
CA GLY A 280 -1.17 -10.09 -6.95
C GLY A 280 0.09 -9.70 -6.16
N SER A 281 0.05 -8.64 -5.38
CA SER A 281 1.17 -8.18 -4.56
C SER A 281 1.51 -9.19 -3.47
N ARG A 282 0.49 -9.77 -2.86
CA ARG A 282 0.61 -10.84 -1.86
C ARG A 282 1.19 -12.12 -2.46
N ASP A 283 0.70 -12.51 -3.65
CA ASP A 283 1.15 -13.73 -4.34
C ASP A 283 2.60 -13.61 -4.79
N ARG A 284 2.99 -12.46 -5.31
CA ARG A 284 4.40 -12.15 -5.65
C ARG A 284 5.30 -12.29 -4.44
N LEU A 285 4.87 -11.77 -3.30
CA LEU A 285 5.60 -11.88 -2.06
C LEU A 285 5.77 -13.34 -1.59
N GLN A 286 4.67 -14.09 -1.57
CA GLN A 286 4.71 -15.51 -1.20
C GLN A 286 5.64 -16.28 -2.13
N THR A 287 5.52 -16.07 -3.44
CA THR A 287 6.40 -16.72 -4.45
C THR A 287 7.86 -16.38 -4.21
N HIS A 288 8.21 -15.11 -3.99
CA HIS A 288 9.59 -14.72 -3.69
C HIS A 288 10.10 -15.38 -2.40
N SER A 289 9.27 -15.46 -1.36
CA SER A 289 9.62 -16.09 -0.09
C SER A 289 9.86 -17.60 -0.25
N PHE A 290 9.02 -18.29 -1.02
CA PHE A 290 9.21 -19.72 -1.33
C PHE A 290 10.47 -19.97 -2.14
N VAL A 291 10.73 -19.18 -3.17
CA VAL A 291 11.96 -19.28 -3.98
C VAL A 291 13.18 -19.02 -3.11
N ALA A 292 13.14 -18.02 -2.26
CA ALA A 292 14.20 -17.67 -1.33
C ALA A 292 14.50 -18.84 -0.37
N LEU A 293 13.47 -19.39 0.26
CA LEU A 293 13.61 -20.55 1.16
C LEU A 293 14.16 -21.78 0.43
N PHE A 294 13.64 -22.08 -0.75
CA PHE A 294 14.11 -23.17 -1.59
C PHE A 294 15.61 -23.03 -1.92
N LEU A 295 16.02 -21.85 -2.35
CA LEU A 295 17.43 -21.56 -2.63
C LEU A 295 18.31 -21.71 -1.37
N LEU A 296 17.85 -21.22 -0.22
CA LEU A 296 18.56 -21.36 1.05
C LEU A 296 18.79 -22.83 1.42
N VAL A 297 17.75 -23.65 1.31
CA VAL A 297 17.85 -25.10 1.60
C VAL A 297 18.82 -25.78 0.63
N ASN A 298 18.75 -25.46 -0.67
CA ASN A 298 19.67 -26.04 -1.67
C ASN A 298 21.13 -25.64 -1.40
N VAL A 299 21.38 -24.38 -1.08
CA VAL A 299 22.71 -23.89 -0.71
C VAL A 299 23.23 -24.63 0.53
N PHE A 300 22.40 -24.75 1.57
CA PHE A 300 22.77 -25.46 2.79
C PHE A 300 23.11 -26.94 2.49
N MET A 301 22.28 -27.62 1.72
CA MET A 301 22.51 -29.01 1.34
C MET A 301 23.81 -29.18 0.50
N GLY A 302 24.07 -28.25 -0.43
CA GLY A 302 25.31 -28.20 -1.21
C GLY A 302 26.54 -28.09 -0.33
N VAL A 303 26.53 -27.13 0.59
CA VAL A 303 27.64 -26.91 1.54
C VAL A 303 27.86 -28.15 2.42
N VAL A 304 26.80 -28.69 3.02
CA VAL A 304 26.86 -29.88 3.87
C VAL A 304 27.39 -31.08 3.07
N GLY A 305 26.90 -31.29 1.84
CA GLY A 305 27.34 -32.37 0.96
C GLY A 305 28.82 -32.28 0.62
N THR A 306 29.30 -31.09 0.29
CA THR A 306 30.72 -30.81 0.00
C THR A 306 31.62 -31.07 1.22
N PHE A 307 31.20 -30.60 2.40
CA PHE A 307 31.93 -30.87 3.66
C PHE A 307 31.96 -32.36 4.00
N TRP A 308 30.82 -33.06 3.89
CA TRP A 308 30.69 -34.47 4.13
C TRP A 308 31.63 -35.27 3.24
N TYR A 309 31.62 -35.02 1.92
CA TYR A 309 32.46 -35.69 0.93
C TYR A 309 33.93 -35.47 1.24
N ARG A 310 34.35 -34.24 1.53
CA ARG A 310 35.75 -33.92 1.87
C ARG A 310 36.23 -34.59 3.16
N THR A 311 35.40 -34.62 4.18
CA THR A 311 35.71 -35.26 5.47
C THR A 311 35.85 -36.75 5.29
N ARG A 312 34.99 -37.39 4.50
CA ARG A 312 35.07 -38.83 4.22
C ARG A 312 36.32 -39.18 3.44
N ARG A 313 36.70 -38.39 2.45
CA ARG A 313 37.91 -38.57 1.68
C ARG A 313 39.18 -38.40 2.52
N ARG A 314 39.24 -37.39 3.39
CA ARG A 314 40.35 -37.20 4.32
C ARG A 314 40.49 -38.36 5.32
N ARG A 315 39.38 -38.88 5.82
CA ARG A 315 39.42 -40.06 6.70
C ARG A 315 40.00 -41.29 6.00
N SER A 316 39.67 -41.54 4.73
CA SER A 316 40.22 -42.63 3.98
C SER A 316 41.70 -42.44 3.69
N GLU A 317 42.17 -41.22 3.38
CA GLU A 317 43.60 -40.92 3.22
C GLU A 317 44.40 -41.11 4.52
N ILE A 318 43.85 -40.68 5.66
CA ILE A 318 44.47 -40.87 6.98
C ILE A 318 44.51 -42.35 7.34
N ALA A 319 43.44 -43.10 7.12
CA ALA A 319 43.40 -44.53 7.35
C ALA A 319 44.45 -45.30 6.50
N LEU A 320 44.58 -44.89 5.21
CA LEU A 320 45.60 -45.47 4.33
C LEU A 320 47.03 -45.15 4.79
N ARG A 321 47.27 -43.90 5.22
CA ARG A 321 48.59 -43.49 5.77
C ARG A 321 48.95 -44.25 7.06
N MET A 322 47.95 -44.42 7.95
CA MET A 322 48.12 -45.20 9.17
C MET A 322 48.40 -46.68 8.90
N SER A 323 47.73 -47.27 7.87
CA SER A 323 47.95 -48.66 7.47
C SER A 323 49.35 -48.89 6.86
N VAL A 324 49.98 -47.87 6.29
CA VAL A 324 51.35 -47.93 5.69
C VAL A 324 52.44 -47.49 6.69
N GLY A 325 52.09 -47.30 7.97
CA GLY A 325 53.08 -47.07 9.05
C GLY A 325 53.50 -45.61 9.24
N ALA A 326 52.75 -44.64 8.74
CA ALA A 326 52.97 -43.23 9.02
C ALA A 326 52.53 -42.89 10.44
N VAL A 327 53.47 -42.71 11.36
CA VAL A 327 53.23 -42.21 12.72
C VAL A 327 52.84 -40.72 12.63
N ALA A 328 51.78 -40.33 13.34
CA ALA A 328 51.42 -38.92 13.45
C ALA A 328 52.49 -38.22 14.33
N ASP A 329 53.34 -37.44 13.70
CA ASP A 329 54.17 -36.48 14.43
C ASP A 329 53.24 -35.43 15.07
N LYS A 330 53.45 -35.18 16.36
CA LYS A 330 52.70 -34.27 17.24
C LYS A 330 52.75 -32.82 16.77
#